data_6bed7f57b46f5fe327ea3ce3a5e61fc2
#
_entry.id   6bed7f57b46f5fe327ea3ce3a5e61fc2
#
_cell.length_a   1.000
_cell.length_b   1.000
_cell.length_c   1.000
_cell.angle_alpha   90.00
_cell.angle_beta   90.00
_cell.angle_gamma   90.00
#
_symmetry.space_group_name_H-M   'P 1'
#
loop_
_entity.id
_entity.type
_entity.pdbx_description
1 polymer ?
#
loop_
_entity_poly.entity_id
_entity_poly.type
_entity_poly.pdbx_seq_one_letter_code
_entity_poly.pdbx_strand_id
1 'polypeptide(L)'
;ADEIIRSETIIQLKKDEISKMYNLNMELYYYNLQNKANNNNCWPLVRAGPYNLIKEYKNISDIRKENFDSYNNCGWHLSYFGGIEKIKNKIQNFSHQEFNTNNIINNRSINDKILNNKDILNRNNPYGGFTNILIDTNNDLPLYYSFVLYPSLKPLTHMGIRHNTDKGYFHLFTEFYNDYFYKFKMSKINILEIGIFKGCSLKLLEEYFPNATIYAIDINPEYVNKKYGERIKTFHCSQDNFQEIDRIFNNIKFDIIIDDGSHQTIHQHKSLGHMFSYLNKNGIYVCEDLHTSYNKGYCNTNISALDMLEKFNTEHIIKSDYIPTSQLKYLNDNIEQIDIYKREQNAIQCYKCRNNNLGDKDKCKCGIDLSFKTCPSITSVIKHL
;
A
#
# COMPACT_ATOMS: atom_id res chain seq x y z
N ALA A 1 -15.85 -15.25 6.45
CA ALA A 1 -16.38 -14.37 7.49
C ALA A 1 -16.70 -13.02 6.86
N ASP A 2 -17.83 -12.44 7.21
CA ASP A 2 -18.29 -11.16 6.67
C ASP A 2 -17.90 -9.99 7.60
N GLU A 3 -17.49 -10.28 8.82
CA GLU A 3 -17.05 -9.29 9.80
C GLU A 3 -15.54 -9.32 9.99
N ILE A 4 -14.94 -8.14 9.88
CA ILE A 4 -13.50 -7.92 10.06
C ILE A 4 -13.32 -6.85 11.15
N ILE A 5 -12.73 -7.21 12.28
CA ILE A 5 -12.48 -6.30 13.39
C ILE A 5 -11.16 -5.54 13.15
N ARG A 6 -11.14 -4.24 13.47
CA ARG A 6 -9.91 -3.44 13.44
C ARG A 6 -8.93 -3.91 14.50
N SER A 7 -7.65 -3.93 14.18
CA SER A 7 -6.58 -4.25 15.16
C SER A 7 -6.60 -3.29 16.35
N GLU A 8 -6.86 -2.02 16.11
CA GLU A 8 -6.97 -0.97 17.12
C GLU A 8 -8.10 -1.26 18.11
N THR A 9 -9.24 -1.77 17.62
CA THR A 9 -10.35 -2.20 18.48
C THR A 9 -9.93 -3.33 19.41
N ILE A 10 -9.20 -4.33 18.91
CA ILE A 10 -8.71 -5.44 19.73
C ILE A 10 -7.72 -4.95 20.79
N ILE A 11 -6.83 -4.03 20.42
CA ILE A 11 -5.86 -3.42 21.33
C ILE A 11 -6.59 -2.62 22.41
N GLN A 12 -7.61 -1.83 22.02
CA GLN A 12 -8.39 -1.03 22.94
C GLN A 12 -9.16 -1.91 23.95
N LEU A 13 -9.86 -2.93 23.46
CA LEU A 13 -10.57 -3.89 24.33
C LEU A 13 -9.64 -4.56 25.35
N LYS A 14 -8.39 -4.86 24.96
CA LYS A 14 -7.38 -5.41 25.89
C LYS A 14 -6.91 -4.39 26.91
N LYS A 15 -6.73 -3.12 26.51
CA LYS A 15 -6.32 -2.04 27.43
C LYS A 15 -7.41 -1.70 28.43
N ASP A 16 -8.68 -1.75 28.00
CA ASP A 16 -9.83 -1.42 28.84
C ASP A 16 -10.16 -2.55 29.82
N GLU A 17 -9.45 -3.68 29.76
CA GLU A 17 -9.65 -4.85 30.62
C GLU A 17 -11.14 -5.18 30.78
N ILE A 18 -11.85 -5.33 29.65
CA ILE A 18 -13.30 -5.43 29.62
C ILE A 18 -13.84 -6.51 30.55
N SER A 19 -14.77 -6.12 31.45
CA SER A 19 -15.42 -7.00 32.44
C SER A 19 -16.87 -7.33 32.10
N LYS A 20 -17.44 -6.75 31.04
CA LYS A 20 -18.81 -6.95 30.58
C LYS A 20 -18.88 -7.15 29.07
N MET A 21 -20.08 -7.46 28.56
CA MET A 21 -20.34 -7.59 27.15
C MET A 21 -20.49 -6.22 26.47
N TYR A 22 -20.02 -6.13 25.21
CA TYR A 22 -20.12 -4.94 24.37
C TYR A 22 -20.59 -5.27 22.97
N ASN A 23 -21.32 -4.33 22.36
CA ASN A 23 -21.56 -4.31 20.92
C ASN A 23 -20.36 -3.69 20.22
N LEU A 24 -19.91 -4.30 19.14
CA LEU A 24 -18.92 -3.73 18.24
C LEU A 24 -19.62 -3.25 16.97
N ASN A 25 -19.87 -1.95 16.88
CA ASN A 25 -20.53 -1.35 15.74
C ASN A 25 -19.53 -1.25 14.57
N MET A 26 -19.87 -1.90 13.46
CA MET A 26 -19.04 -1.97 12.26
C MET A 26 -19.64 -1.14 11.13
N GLU A 27 -18.78 -0.63 10.25
CA GLU A 27 -19.22 -0.04 8.99
C GLU A 27 -19.80 -1.13 8.09
N LEU A 28 -20.97 -0.88 7.52
CA LEU A 28 -21.64 -1.84 6.63
C LEU A 28 -21.41 -1.49 5.17
N TYR A 29 -20.85 -2.45 4.44
CA TYR A 29 -20.66 -2.39 3.00
C TYR A 29 -21.38 -3.54 2.30
N TYR A 30 -21.86 -3.28 1.07
CA TYR A 30 -22.68 -4.21 0.30
C TYR A 30 -22.09 -4.41 -1.10
N TYR A 31 -21.86 -5.65 -1.51
CA TYR A 31 -21.25 -6.06 -2.77
C TYR A 31 -19.78 -5.69 -2.95
N ASN A 32 -19.41 -4.45 -2.68
CA ASN A 32 -18.05 -3.90 -2.76
C ASN A 32 -17.88 -2.73 -1.80
N LEU A 33 -16.65 -2.23 -1.61
CA LEU A 33 -16.38 -1.12 -0.67
C LEU A 33 -16.79 0.26 -1.21
N GLN A 34 -17.31 0.35 -2.43
CA GLN A 34 -17.88 1.60 -2.94
C GLN A 34 -19.33 1.77 -2.50
N ASN A 35 -19.98 0.70 -2.06
CA ASN A 35 -21.37 0.69 -1.60
C ASN A 35 -21.44 0.64 -0.08
N LYS A 36 -21.39 1.80 0.54
CA LYS A 36 -21.57 1.97 1.99
C LYS A 36 -23.03 2.21 2.34
N ALA A 37 -23.50 1.62 3.43
CA ALA A 37 -24.84 1.91 3.96
C ALA A 37 -24.97 3.38 4.36
N ASN A 38 -26.15 3.98 4.05
CA ASN A 38 -26.44 5.38 4.32
C ASN A 38 -26.64 5.65 5.83
N ASN A 39 -26.50 6.91 6.21
CA ASN A 39 -26.99 7.49 7.47
C ASN A 39 -26.47 6.80 8.75
N ASN A 40 -25.17 6.63 8.92
CA ASN A 40 -24.58 6.06 10.12
C ASN A 40 -25.15 4.68 10.53
N ASN A 41 -25.83 3.98 9.62
CA ASN A 41 -26.27 2.62 9.84
C ASN A 41 -25.06 1.71 9.94
N CYS A 42 -24.69 1.40 11.15
CA CYS A 42 -23.65 0.43 11.44
C CYS A 42 -24.25 -0.99 11.52
N TRP A 43 -23.39 -1.98 11.41
CA TRP A 43 -23.72 -3.36 11.70
C TRP A 43 -23.49 -3.64 13.19
N PRO A 44 -24.55 -3.75 14.02
CA PRO A 44 -24.41 -3.77 15.47
C PRO A 44 -24.38 -5.19 16.03
N LEU A 45 -24.25 -6.24 15.21
CA LEU A 45 -24.46 -7.62 15.65
C LEU A 45 -23.18 -8.35 16.09
N VAL A 46 -22.02 -7.69 16.05
CA VAL A 46 -20.78 -8.24 16.58
C VAL A 46 -20.67 -7.99 18.08
N ARG A 47 -20.23 -8.98 18.82
CA ARG A 47 -20.13 -8.94 20.28
C ARG A 47 -18.71 -9.21 20.73
N ALA A 48 -18.31 -8.54 21.80
CA ALA A 48 -17.06 -8.80 22.51
C ALA A 48 -17.32 -8.81 24.02
N GLY A 49 -16.62 -9.68 24.74
CA GLY A 49 -16.71 -9.77 26.19
C GLY A 49 -15.82 -10.87 26.74
N PRO A 50 -15.72 -10.95 28.07
CA PRO A 50 -15.01 -12.03 28.76
C PRO A 50 -15.61 -13.39 28.42
N TYR A 51 -14.75 -14.38 28.23
CA TYR A 51 -15.18 -15.75 27.90
C TYR A 51 -16.11 -16.37 28.95
N ASN A 52 -15.91 -16.08 30.24
CA ASN A 52 -16.77 -16.55 31.32
C ASN A 52 -18.22 -16.07 31.21
N LEU A 53 -18.47 -14.90 30.61
CA LEU A 53 -19.82 -14.43 30.34
C LEU A 53 -20.39 -15.03 29.03
N ILE A 54 -19.55 -15.16 28.00
CA ILE A 54 -19.98 -15.75 26.72
C ILE A 54 -20.41 -17.22 26.89
N LYS A 55 -19.71 -17.99 27.69
CA LYS A 55 -20.01 -19.42 27.93
C LYS A 55 -21.32 -19.70 28.65
N GLU A 56 -21.92 -18.69 29.28
CA GLU A 56 -23.20 -18.84 29.98
C GLU A 56 -24.39 -18.93 29.03
N TYR A 57 -24.20 -18.48 27.77
CA TYR A 57 -25.23 -18.55 26.74
C TYR A 57 -25.30 -19.97 26.15
N LYS A 58 -26.50 -20.56 26.10
CA LYS A 58 -26.72 -21.85 25.44
C LYS A 58 -26.51 -21.77 23.91
N ASN A 59 -26.89 -20.65 23.31
CA ASN A 59 -26.69 -20.38 21.88
C ASN A 59 -26.05 -19.04 21.68
N ILE A 60 -25.04 -18.95 20.83
CA ILE A 60 -24.37 -17.68 20.44
C ILE A 60 -25.38 -16.70 19.82
N SER A 61 -26.42 -17.20 19.12
CA SER A 61 -27.47 -16.36 18.54
C SER A 61 -28.25 -15.58 19.58
N ASP A 62 -28.33 -16.04 20.82
CA ASP A 62 -29.08 -15.36 21.89
C ASP A 62 -28.33 -14.10 22.35
N ILE A 63 -27.00 -14.13 22.40
CA ILE A 63 -26.17 -12.95 22.68
C ILE A 63 -26.48 -11.80 21.70
N ARG A 64 -26.81 -12.12 20.45
CA ARG A 64 -27.11 -11.09 19.42
C ARG A 64 -28.44 -10.38 19.65
N LYS A 65 -29.34 -10.95 20.44
CA LYS A 65 -30.66 -10.38 20.78
C LYS A 65 -30.58 -9.38 21.91
N GLU A 66 -29.52 -9.43 22.70
CA GLU A 66 -29.31 -8.52 23.81
C GLU A 66 -28.67 -7.20 23.38
N ASN A 67 -28.97 -6.15 24.14
CA ASN A 67 -28.43 -4.82 23.91
C ASN A 67 -27.36 -4.51 24.97
N PHE A 68 -26.18 -4.19 24.50
CA PHE A 68 -25.01 -3.86 25.33
C PHE A 68 -24.51 -2.46 24.97
N ASP A 69 -23.66 -1.90 25.84
CA ASP A 69 -22.88 -0.70 25.52
C ASP A 69 -22.07 -0.93 24.25
N SER A 70 -21.82 0.14 23.48
CA SER A 70 -21.26 0.01 22.15
C SER A 70 -19.90 0.69 22.04
N TYR A 71 -18.95 0.00 21.39
CA TYR A 71 -17.81 0.60 20.74
C TYR A 71 -18.16 0.90 19.26
N ASN A 72 -17.82 2.09 18.79
CA ASN A 72 -18.08 2.50 17.41
C ASN A 72 -16.85 2.38 16.53
N ASN A 73 -17.08 2.29 15.22
CA ASN A 73 -16.02 2.20 14.22
C ASN A 73 -15.07 1.00 14.45
N CYS A 74 -15.64 -0.13 14.87
CA CYS A 74 -14.87 -1.30 15.30
C CYS A 74 -14.36 -2.18 14.16
N GLY A 75 -14.77 -1.93 12.93
CA GLY A 75 -14.42 -2.76 11.80
C GLY A 75 -15.40 -2.63 10.64
N TRP A 76 -15.42 -3.67 9.82
CA TRP A 76 -16.21 -3.72 8.59
C TRP A 76 -17.06 -4.97 8.53
N HIS A 77 -18.34 -4.81 8.17
CA HIS A 77 -19.21 -5.89 7.76
C HIS A 77 -19.37 -5.85 6.23
N LEU A 78 -18.89 -6.88 5.56
CA LEU A 78 -18.81 -6.98 4.11
C LEU A 78 -19.90 -7.92 3.58
N SER A 79 -21.11 -7.38 3.36
CA SER A 79 -22.25 -8.17 2.94
C SER A 79 -22.24 -8.48 1.44
N TYR A 80 -22.41 -9.74 1.09
CA TYR A 80 -22.51 -10.22 -0.30
C TYR A 80 -21.32 -9.89 -1.20
N PHE A 81 -20.12 -9.88 -0.66
CA PHE A 81 -18.87 -9.68 -1.42
C PHE A 81 -18.46 -10.92 -2.23
N GLY A 82 -17.69 -10.67 -3.29
CA GLY A 82 -17.00 -11.73 -4.06
C GLY A 82 -17.68 -12.17 -5.34
N GLY A 83 -18.61 -11.36 -5.87
CA GLY A 83 -19.22 -11.57 -7.18
C GLY A 83 -20.41 -12.54 -7.16
N ILE A 84 -21.04 -12.71 -8.33
CA ILE A 84 -22.33 -13.39 -8.50
C ILE A 84 -22.33 -14.80 -7.91
N GLU A 85 -21.32 -15.61 -8.19
CA GLU A 85 -21.28 -17.02 -7.74
C GLU A 85 -21.16 -17.14 -6.22
N LYS A 86 -20.37 -16.28 -5.56
CA LYS A 86 -20.29 -16.27 -4.10
C LYS A 86 -21.58 -15.76 -3.46
N ILE A 87 -22.25 -14.79 -4.09
CA ILE A 87 -23.56 -14.30 -3.64
C ILE A 87 -24.61 -15.42 -3.69
N LYS A 88 -24.68 -16.16 -4.80
CA LYS A 88 -25.56 -17.32 -4.93
C LYS A 88 -25.29 -18.36 -3.85
N ASN A 89 -24.03 -18.77 -3.73
CA ASN A 89 -23.63 -19.76 -2.75
C ASN A 89 -24.01 -19.32 -1.32
N LYS A 90 -23.82 -18.04 -1.00
CA LYS A 90 -24.22 -17.49 0.30
C LYS A 90 -25.75 -17.61 0.51
N ILE A 91 -26.56 -17.19 -0.48
CA ILE A 91 -28.04 -17.26 -0.37
C ILE A 91 -28.52 -18.72 -0.27
N GLN A 92 -27.92 -19.63 -1.01
CA GLN A 92 -28.27 -21.05 -0.99
C GLN A 92 -27.93 -21.74 0.34
N ASN A 93 -26.96 -21.22 1.11
CA ASN A 93 -26.44 -21.85 2.32
C ASN A 93 -26.71 -21.05 3.61
N PHE A 94 -27.40 -19.90 3.57
CA PHE A 94 -27.68 -19.15 4.77
C PHE A 94 -29.03 -19.59 5.42
N SER A 95 -29.29 -19.16 6.65
CA SER A 95 -30.44 -19.61 7.45
C SER A 95 -31.80 -19.17 6.93
N HIS A 96 -31.89 -18.16 6.08
CA HIS A 96 -33.10 -17.58 5.54
C HIS A 96 -33.44 -18.16 4.17
N GLN A 97 -33.82 -19.44 4.13
CA GLN A 97 -34.10 -20.17 2.89
C GLN A 97 -35.32 -19.64 2.11
N GLU A 98 -36.17 -18.83 2.72
CA GLU A 98 -37.27 -18.12 2.06
C GLU A 98 -36.80 -17.20 0.92
N PHE A 99 -35.53 -16.78 0.94
CA PHE A 99 -34.91 -15.96 -0.13
C PHE A 99 -34.22 -16.81 -1.21
N ASN A 100 -34.07 -18.11 -1.02
CA ASN A 100 -33.46 -19.02 -2.00
C ASN A 100 -34.42 -19.36 -3.12
N THR A 101 -34.78 -18.38 -3.92
CA THR A 101 -35.73 -18.51 -5.04
C THR A 101 -35.07 -18.16 -6.37
N ASN A 102 -35.57 -18.76 -7.47
CA ASN A 102 -35.04 -18.49 -8.81
C ASN A 102 -35.06 -17.01 -9.20
N ASN A 103 -36.01 -16.23 -8.68
CA ASN A 103 -36.08 -14.79 -8.94
C ASN A 103 -34.96 -14.01 -8.28
N ILE A 104 -34.43 -14.49 -7.17
CA ILE A 104 -33.36 -13.82 -6.42
C ILE A 104 -31.99 -14.32 -6.89
N ILE A 105 -31.83 -15.64 -7.07
CA ILE A 105 -30.52 -16.26 -7.32
C ILE A 105 -30.08 -16.30 -8.79
N ASN A 106 -30.89 -15.82 -9.76
CA ASN A 106 -30.46 -15.79 -11.15
C ASN A 106 -29.44 -14.68 -11.42
N ASN A 107 -28.51 -14.95 -12.34
CA ASN A 107 -27.39 -14.04 -12.63
C ASN A 107 -27.82 -12.64 -13.04
N ARG A 108 -28.88 -12.54 -13.86
CA ARG A 108 -29.39 -11.25 -14.35
C ARG A 108 -29.94 -10.40 -13.19
N SER A 109 -30.72 -11.00 -12.30
CA SER A 109 -31.27 -10.33 -11.12
C SER A 109 -30.15 -9.86 -10.17
N ILE A 110 -29.19 -10.73 -9.88
CA ILE A 110 -28.05 -10.38 -9.02
C ILE A 110 -27.25 -9.24 -9.64
N ASN A 111 -26.94 -9.34 -10.93
CA ASN A 111 -26.16 -8.30 -11.62
C ASN A 111 -26.89 -6.95 -11.66
N ASP A 112 -28.20 -6.93 -11.93
CA ASP A 112 -29.02 -5.71 -11.88
C ASP A 112 -28.95 -5.04 -10.50
N LYS A 113 -29.05 -5.83 -9.45
CA LYS A 113 -28.98 -5.34 -8.07
C LYS A 113 -27.62 -4.78 -7.70
N ILE A 114 -26.55 -5.43 -8.12
CA ILE A 114 -25.17 -4.93 -7.93
C ILE A 114 -24.99 -3.60 -8.65
N LEU A 115 -25.40 -3.51 -9.92
CA LEU A 115 -25.24 -2.31 -10.75
C LEU A 115 -26.05 -1.12 -10.24
N ASN A 116 -27.24 -1.40 -9.69
CA ASN A 116 -28.18 -0.36 -9.24
C ASN A 116 -28.16 -0.18 -7.71
N ASN A 117 -27.22 -0.77 -6.99
CA ASN A 117 -27.07 -0.68 -5.52
C ASN A 117 -28.35 -1.04 -4.75
N LYS A 118 -29.09 -2.04 -5.25
CA LYS A 118 -30.33 -2.50 -4.62
C LYS A 118 -30.07 -3.63 -3.63
N ASP A 119 -30.92 -3.78 -2.64
CA ASP A 119 -30.86 -4.92 -1.73
C ASP A 119 -31.02 -6.26 -2.47
N ILE A 120 -30.13 -7.22 -2.19
CA ILE A 120 -30.14 -8.52 -2.86
C ILE A 120 -31.41 -9.34 -2.58
N LEU A 121 -32.00 -9.15 -1.40
CA LEU A 121 -33.16 -9.90 -0.93
C LEU A 121 -34.49 -9.18 -1.19
N ASN A 122 -34.47 -8.08 -1.96
CA ASN A 122 -35.64 -7.24 -2.26
C ASN A 122 -36.35 -6.65 -1.02
N ARG A 123 -35.63 -6.45 0.09
CA ARG A 123 -36.18 -5.80 1.27
C ARG A 123 -36.35 -4.31 1.03
N ASN A 124 -37.37 -3.72 1.65
CA ASN A 124 -37.66 -2.30 1.49
C ASN A 124 -36.59 -1.48 2.26
N ASN A 125 -35.65 -0.94 1.52
CA ASN A 125 -34.63 0.02 1.96
C ASN A 125 -33.96 -0.33 3.31
N PRO A 126 -33.50 -1.59 3.50
CA PRO A 126 -32.82 -1.96 4.73
C PRO A 126 -31.57 -1.06 4.83
N TYR A 127 -31.25 -0.60 6.02
CA TYR A 127 -30.08 0.26 6.28
C TYR A 127 -30.16 1.66 5.65
N GLY A 128 -31.36 2.19 5.32
CA GLY A 128 -31.55 3.52 4.72
C GLY A 128 -31.04 3.66 3.28
N GLY A 129 -30.81 2.53 2.58
CA GLY A 129 -30.22 2.48 1.25
C GLY A 129 -28.70 2.48 1.26
N PHE A 130 -28.11 2.49 0.07
CA PHE A 130 -26.66 2.46 -0.12
C PHE A 130 -26.22 3.64 -0.98
N THR A 131 -25.11 4.26 -0.62
CA THR A 131 -24.48 5.33 -1.40
C THR A 131 -23.19 4.81 -2.02
N ASN A 132 -22.97 5.13 -3.29
CA ASN A 132 -21.67 4.98 -3.90
C ASN A 132 -20.72 6.01 -3.31
N ILE A 133 -19.73 5.55 -2.57
CA ILE A 133 -18.62 6.36 -2.09
C ILE A 133 -17.40 6.12 -2.96
N LEU A 134 -16.64 7.18 -3.19
CA LEU A 134 -15.28 7.02 -3.66
C LEU A 134 -14.52 6.27 -2.56
N ILE A 135 -13.75 5.27 -2.94
CA ILE A 135 -12.80 4.66 -2.01
C ILE A 135 -11.75 5.74 -1.74
N ASP A 136 -11.97 6.49 -0.67
CA ASP A 136 -10.97 7.42 -0.17
C ASP A 136 -9.84 6.60 0.44
N THR A 137 -8.66 6.80 -0.07
CA THR A 137 -7.46 6.12 0.40
C THR A 137 -7.04 6.52 1.82
N ASN A 138 -7.64 7.57 2.36
CA ASN A 138 -7.52 7.92 3.78
C ASN A 138 -8.46 7.12 4.67
N ASN A 139 -9.41 6.39 4.09
CA ASN A 139 -10.23 5.48 4.83
C ASN A 139 -9.43 4.20 5.08
N ASP A 140 -9.33 3.86 6.33
CA ASP A 140 -8.84 2.60 6.86
C ASP A 140 -9.58 1.41 6.26
N LEU A 141 -9.15 0.93 5.11
CA LEU A 141 -9.72 -0.28 4.51
C LEU A 141 -9.13 -1.53 5.17
N PRO A 142 -9.90 -2.63 5.29
CA PRO A 142 -9.35 -3.87 5.79
C PRO A 142 -8.11 -4.29 5.00
N LEU A 143 -7.05 -4.67 5.70
CA LEU A 143 -5.80 -5.14 5.09
C LEU A 143 -6.04 -6.17 3.96
N TYR A 144 -7.02 -7.04 4.14
CA TYR A 144 -7.37 -8.11 3.20
C TYR A 144 -8.18 -7.65 1.98
N TYR A 145 -8.61 -6.39 1.93
CA TYR A 145 -9.45 -5.94 0.83
C TYR A 145 -8.70 -5.90 -0.51
N SER A 146 -7.48 -5.39 -0.51
CA SER A 146 -6.64 -5.40 -1.70
C SER A 146 -6.34 -6.83 -2.18
N PHE A 147 -6.22 -7.81 -1.25
CA PHE A 147 -6.09 -9.23 -1.60
C PHE A 147 -7.33 -9.80 -2.29
N VAL A 148 -8.52 -9.30 -1.97
CA VAL A 148 -9.77 -9.74 -2.62
C VAL A 148 -9.89 -9.15 -4.02
N LEU A 149 -9.53 -7.87 -4.19
CA LEU A 149 -9.60 -7.19 -5.50
C LEU A 149 -8.48 -7.60 -6.45
N TYR A 150 -7.30 -7.81 -5.91
CA TYR A 150 -6.08 -8.05 -6.67
C TYR A 150 -5.31 -9.26 -6.10
N PRO A 151 -5.89 -10.47 -6.19
CA PRO A 151 -5.32 -11.65 -5.52
C PRO A 151 -3.94 -12.07 -6.07
N SER A 152 -3.57 -11.61 -7.25
CA SER A 152 -2.28 -11.90 -7.88
C SER A 152 -1.14 -10.99 -7.41
N LEU A 153 -1.43 -9.87 -6.74
CA LEU A 153 -0.41 -8.94 -6.27
C LEU A 153 0.38 -9.50 -5.08
N LYS A 154 1.64 -9.12 -4.99
CA LYS A 154 2.53 -9.52 -3.90
C LYS A 154 2.18 -8.81 -2.57
N PRO A 155 2.55 -9.39 -1.41
CA PRO A 155 2.22 -8.83 -0.10
C PRO A 155 2.67 -7.38 0.10
N LEU A 156 3.87 -7.01 -0.36
CA LEU A 156 4.38 -5.64 -0.25
C LEU A 156 3.49 -4.64 -1.01
N THR A 157 2.93 -5.05 -2.15
CA THR A 157 2.05 -4.19 -2.94
C THR A 157 0.71 -3.97 -2.25
N HIS A 158 0.14 -4.99 -1.63
CA HIS A 158 -1.07 -4.83 -0.82
C HIS A 158 -0.85 -3.84 0.33
N MET A 159 0.31 -3.90 0.98
CA MET A 159 0.68 -2.95 2.03
C MET A 159 0.89 -1.54 1.46
N GLY A 160 1.51 -1.42 0.27
CA GLY A 160 1.68 -0.16 -0.44
C GLY A 160 0.35 0.52 -0.78
N ILE A 161 -0.62 -0.25 -1.26
CA ILE A 161 -2.00 0.23 -1.51
C ILE A 161 -2.61 0.76 -0.21
N ARG A 162 -2.52 0.01 0.88
CA ARG A 162 -3.07 0.38 2.18
C ARG A 162 -2.44 1.64 2.77
N HIS A 163 -1.12 1.77 2.69
CA HIS A 163 -0.41 2.96 3.14
C HIS A 163 -0.50 4.14 2.17
N ASN A 164 -1.23 3.96 1.06
CA ASN A 164 -1.44 5.02 0.09
C ASN A 164 -0.15 5.55 -0.53
N THR A 165 0.85 4.69 -0.72
CA THR A 165 2.03 5.05 -1.50
C THR A 165 1.81 4.70 -2.97
N ASP A 166 2.16 5.64 -3.87
CA ASP A 166 2.09 5.48 -5.32
C ASP A 166 2.97 4.34 -5.84
N LYS A 167 4.05 4.02 -5.13
CA LYS A 167 4.86 2.81 -5.36
C LYS A 167 4.02 1.53 -5.38
N GLY A 168 2.91 1.49 -4.60
CA GLY A 168 2.00 0.35 -4.51
C GLY A 168 0.85 0.39 -5.50
N TYR A 169 0.09 1.48 -5.57
CA TYR A 169 -1.17 1.52 -6.34
C TYR A 169 -1.02 2.12 -7.74
N PHE A 170 -0.02 2.95 -7.97
CA PHE A 170 0.18 3.62 -9.26
C PHE A 170 1.36 3.03 -10.03
N HIS A 171 2.57 3.13 -9.50
CA HIS A 171 3.78 2.64 -10.18
C HIS A 171 3.97 1.12 -10.11
N LEU A 172 3.39 0.43 -9.12
CA LEU A 172 3.62 -1.00 -8.80
C LEU A 172 5.10 -1.38 -8.61
N PHE A 173 5.95 -0.44 -8.24
CA PHE A 173 7.34 -0.73 -7.92
C PHE A 173 7.46 -1.77 -6.81
N THR A 174 6.49 -1.80 -5.90
CA THR A 174 6.41 -2.80 -4.82
C THR A 174 6.29 -4.25 -5.30
N GLU A 175 5.74 -4.49 -6.50
CA GLU A 175 5.75 -5.83 -7.12
C GLU A 175 7.17 -6.30 -7.39
N PHE A 176 8.01 -5.40 -7.90
CA PHE A 176 9.41 -5.65 -8.18
C PHE A 176 10.23 -5.71 -6.88
N TYR A 177 10.06 -4.75 -5.97
CA TYR A 177 10.81 -4.68 -4.72
C TYR A 177 10.55 -5.87 -3.80
N ASN A 178 9.37 -6.47 -3.82
CA ASN A 178 9.04 -7.59 -2.95
C ASN A 178 10.07 -8.72 -3.03
N ASP A 179 10.60 -9.00 -4.22
CA ASP A 179 11.55 -10.10 -4.44
C ASP A 179 12.92 -9.80 -3.85
N TYR A 180 13.32 -8.53 -3.81
CA TYR A 180 14.59 -8.09 -3.23
C TYR A 180 14.47 -7.86 -1.72
N PHE A 181 13.35 -7.29 -1.27
CA PHE A 181 13.14 -6.90 0.13
C PHE A 181 12.85 -8.11 1.03
N TYR A 182 12.29 -9.18 0.48
CA TYR A 182 11.86 -10.34 1.25
C TYR A 182 13.01 -10.95 2.09
N LYS A 183 14.22 -11.01 1.55
CA LYS A 183 15.39 -11.55 2.26
C LYS A 183 15.75 -10.77 3.53
N PHE A 184 15.40 -9.47 3.58
CA PHE A 184 15.70 -8.59 4.70
C PHE A 184 14.54 -8.48 5.72
N LYS A 185 13.35 -9.01 5.39
CA LYS A 185 12.09 -8.71 6.09
C LYS A 185 12.15 -8.85 7.60
N MET A 186 12.78 -9.92 8.10
CA MET A 186 12.86 -10.21 9.54
C MET A 186 14.21 -9.82 10.15
N SER A 187 15.13 -9.33 9.36
CA SER A 187 16.47 -8.96 9.79
C SER A 187 16.50 -7.60 10.49
N LYS A 188 17.46 -7.42 11.40
CA LYS A 188 17.75 -6.11 11.98
C LYS A 188 18.64 -5.35 11.01
N ILE A 189 18.05 -4.43 10.27
CA ILE A 189 18.68 -3.68 9.18
C ILE A 189 18.50 -2.17 9.35
N ASN A 190 19.33 -1.42 8.62
CA ASN A 190 19.16 0.02 8.41
C ASN A 190 18.68 0.29 6.98
N ILE A 191 17.67 1.10 6.84
CA ILE A 191 17.11 1.55 5.56
C ILE A 191 17.27 3.06 5.48
N LEU A 192 17.69 3.58 4.33
CA LEU A 192 17.66 5.00 4.02
C LEU A 192 16.68 5.25 2.88
N GLU A 193 15.78 6.21 3.04
CA GLU A 193 14.97 6.77 1.97
C GLU A 193 15.34 8.23 1.74
N ILE A 194 15.66 8.58 0.50
CA ILE A 194 15.90 9.94 0.02
C ILE A 194 14.60 10.44 -0.60
N GLY A 195 13.99 11.47 0.00
CA GLY A 195 12.64 11.93 -0.33
C GLY A 195 11.59 11.33 0.62
N ILE A 196 10.89 12.18 1.36
CA ILE A 196 9.86 11.77 2.34
C ILE A 196 8.46 12.04 1.80
N PHE A 197 8.28 13.22 1.18
CA PHE A 197 6.97 13.71 0.73
C PHE A 197 5.92 13.60 1.85
N LYS A 198 4.86 12.82 1.67
CA LYS A 198 3.81 12.65 2.69
C LYS A 198 4.14 11.58 3.73
N GLY A 199 5.23 10.85 3.57
CA GLY A 199 5.67 9.78 4.48
C GLY A 199 4.88 8.48 4.37
N CYS A 200 4.19 8.27 3.24
CA CYS A 200 3.41 7.06 3.01
C CYS A 200 4.32 5.83 2.84
N SER A 201 5.45 5.98 2.14
CA SER A 201 6.43 4.91 1.97
C SER A 201 7.14 4.59 3.29
N LEU A 202 7.46 5.59 4.12
CA LEU A 202 8.06 5.35 5.44
C LEU A 202 7.19 4.45 6.33
N LYS A 203 5.85 4.65 6.30
CA LYS A 203 4.90 3.79 7.03
C LYS A 203 4.86 2.38 6.46
N LEU A 204 4.92 2.25 5.14
CA LEU A 204 5.03 0.95 4.47
C LEU A 204 6.29 0.21 4.91
N LEU A 205 7.45 0.88 4.87
CA LEU A 205 8.73 0.30 5.25
C LEU A 205 8.76 -0.10 6.74
N GLU A 206 8.22 0.75 7.62
CA GLU A 206 8.16 0.47 9.06
C GLU A 206 7.32 -0.77 9.38
N GLU A 207 6.23 -0.99 8.66
CA GLU A 207 5.39 -2.16 8.84
C GLU A 207 5.99 -3.41 8.20
N TYR A 208 6.53 -3.28 6.98
CA TYR A 208 7.08 -4.44 6.26
C TYR A 208 8.34 -5.00 6.92
N PHE A 209 9.17 -4.13 7.51
CA PHE A 209 10.42 -4.46 8.19
C PHE A 209 10.31 -4.22 9.71
N PRO A 210 9.73 -5.15 10.48
CA PRO A 210 9.43 -4.93 11.90
C PRO A 210 10.68 -4.70 12.78
N ASN A 211 11.86 -5.11 12.32
CA ASN A 211 13.11 -4.98 13.05
C ASN A 211 14.08 -3.91 12.49
N ALA A 212 13.67 -3.18 11.44
CA ALA A 212 14.51 -2.18 10.81
C ALA A 212 14.51 -0.84 11.57
N THR A 213 15.63 -0.11 11.48
CA THR A 213 15.68 1.33 11.71
C THR A 213 15.62 2.02 10.34
N ILE A 214 14.71 2.97 10.19
CA ILE A 214 14.48 3.69 8.94
C ILE A 214 15.00 5.11 9.12
N TYR A 215 15.89 5.52 8.23
CA TYR A 215 16.40 6.88 8.12
C TYR A 215 15.81 7.50 6.88
N ALA A 216 15.49 8.79 6.93
CA ALA A 216 15.00 9.50 5.76
C ALA A 216 15.48 10.94 5.72
N ILE A 217 15.79 11.44 4.54
CA ILE A 217 16.13 12.85 4.29
C ILE A 217 15.12 13.47 3.33
N ASP A 218 14.84 14.76 3.56
CA ASP A 218 14.03 15.56 2.64
C ASP A 218 14.48 17.04 2.72
N ILE A 219 14.37 17.73 1.59
CA ILE A 219 14.64 19.18 1.52
C ILE A 219 13.50 20.00 2.11
N ASN A 220 12.30 19.44 2.27
CA ASN A 220 11.15 20.14 2.83
C ASN A 220 11.04 19.87 4.34
N PRO A 221 11.25 20.91 5.19
CA PRO A 221 11.18 20.75 6.64
C PRO A 221 9.78 20.35 7.15
N GLU A 222 8.70 20.64 6.40
CA GLU A 222 7.35 20.22 6.80
C GLU A 222 7.20 18.70 6.79
N TYR A 223 7.85 18.01 5.86
CA TYR A 223 7.81 16.54 5.80
C TYR A 223 8.71 15.92 6.87
N VAL A 224 9.86 16.54 7.14
CA VAL A 224 10.81 16.08 8.15
C VAL A 224 10.24 16.19 9.58
N ASN A 225 9.54 17.29 9.86
CA ASN A 225 9.05 17.60 11.22
C ASN A 225 7.73 16.89 11.59
N LYS A 226 7.18 16.06 10.70
CA LYS A 226 6.02 15.23 11.04
C LYS A 226 6.39 14.19 12.09
N LYS A 227 5.40 13.82 12.91
CA LYS A 227 5.55 12.71 13.83
C LYS A 227 5.40 11.38 13.08
N TYR A 228 6.46 10.61 13.05
CA TYR A 228 6.51 9.25 12.51
C TYR A 228 6.59 8.21 13.64
N GLY A 229 6.69 6.93 13.25
CA GLY A 229 6.93 5.84 14.21
C GLY A 229 8.30 5.94 14.89
N GLU A 230 8.45 5.24 16.01
CA GLU A 230 9.68 5.32 16.84
C GLU A 230 10.96 4.83 16.14
N ARG A 231 10.78 3.97 15.12
CA ARG A 231 11.90 3.42 14.34
C ARG A 231 12.28 4.27 13.13
N ILE A 232 11.57 5.39 12.90
CA ILE A 232 11.81 6.31 11.78
C ILE A 232 12.54 7.55 12.29
N LYS A 233 13.67 7.85 11.67
CA LYS A 233 14.52 9.02 11.95
C LYS A 233 14.61 9.89 10.71
N THR A 234 14.12 11.12 10.78
CA THR A 234 14.05 12.05 9.66
C THR A 234 15.03 13.20 9.83
N PHE A 235 15.63 13.67 8.73
CA PHE A 235 16.61 14.74 8.74
C PHE A 235 16.34 15.73 7.59
N HIS A 236 16.44 17.03 7.89
CA HIS A 236 16.33 18.07 6.89
C HIS A 236 17.66 18.18 6.14
N CYS A 237 17.73 17.66 4.95
CA CYS A 237 18.94 17.64 4.12
C CYS A 237 18.60 17.51 2.64
N SER A 238 19.32 18.24 1.80
CA SER A 238 19.25 18.04 0.34
C SER A 238 20.05 16.81 -0.07
N GLN A 239 19.56 16.04 -1.06
CA GLN A 239 20.22 14.83 -1.55
C GLN A 239 21.58 15.10 -2.23
N ASP A 240 21.89 16.34 -2.60
CA ASP A 240 23.16 16.75 -3.18
C ASP A 240 24.10 17.45 -2.18
N ASN A 241 23.69 17.61 -0.92
CA ASN A 241 24.53 18.14 0.15
C ASN A 241 25.31 17.00 0.85
N PHE A 242 26.34 16.50 0.17
CA PHE A 242 27.11 15.35 0.64
C PHE A 242 27.87 15.60 1.94
N GLN A 243 28.30 16.84 2.21
CA GLN A 243 28.95 17.18 3.47
C GLN A 243 28.01 16.98 4.67
N GLU A 244 26.76 17.40 4.51
CA GLU A 244 25.74 17.22 5.55
C GLU A 244 25.31 15.75 5.65
N ILE A 245 25.18 15.04 4.54
CA ILE A 245 24.92 13.59 4.50
C ILE A 245 26.00 12.84 5.27
N ASP A 246 27.27 13.15 5.01
CA ASP A 246 28.41 12.52 5.71
C ASP A 246 28.39 12.82 7.21
N ARG A 247 27.97 14.03 7.59
CA ARG A 247 27.83 14.41 9.01
C ARG A 247 26.69 13.65 9.70
N ILE A 248 25.53 13.51 9.02
CA ILE A 248 24.33 12.84 9.56
C ILE A 248 24.58 11.35 9.71
N PHE A 249 25.14 10.71 8.69
CA PHE A 249 25.27 9.26 8.61
C PHE A 249 26.66 8.75 8.92
N ASN A 250 27.49 9.54 9.61
CA ASN A 250 28.81 9.12 10.02
C ASN A 250 28.75 7.76 10.75
N ASN A 251 29.53 6.79 10.26
CA ASN A 251 29.58 5.39 10.75
C ASN A 251 28.27 4.60 10.64
N ILE A 252 27.27 5.08 9.93
CA ILE A 252 26.06 4.32 9.63
C ILE A 252 26.20 3.68 8.25
N LYS A 253 25.91 2.38 8.18
CA LYS A 253 25.79 1.64 6.93
C LYS A 253 24.35 1.19 6.77
N PHE A 254 23.93 1.06 5.51
CA PHE A 254 22.57 0.69 5.14
C PHE A 254 22.53 -0.65 4.39
N ASP A 255 21.48 -1.39 4.60
CA ASP A 255 21.21 -2.61 3.85
C ASP A 255 20.33 -2.32 2.63
N ILE A 256 19.53 -1.25 2.72
CA ILE A 256 18.68 -0.76 1.63
C ILE A 256 18.81 0.76 1.59
N ILE A 257 19.08 1.31 0.39
CA ILE A 257 18.97 2.75 0.11
C ILE A 257 17.94 2.91 -1.02
N ILE A 258 16.97 3.81 -0.83
CA ILE A 258 15.94 4.15 -1.82
C ILE A 258 16.11 5.62 -2.18
N ASP A 259 16.48 5.89 -3.43
CA ASP A 259 16.57 7.23 -3.99
C ASP A 259 15.27 7.56 -4.73
N ASP A 260 14.40 8.27 -4.03
CA ASP A 260 13.10 8.78 -4.47
C ASP A 260 13.03 10.30 -4.25
N GLY A 261 14.13 10.99 -4.53
CA GLY A 261 14.32 12.40 -4.22
C GLY A 261 13.81 13.36 -5.29
N SER A 262 14.71 14.13 -5.89
CA SER A 262 14.36 15.18 -6.87
C SER A 262 14.05 14.66 -8.27
N HIS A 263 14.39 13.43 -8.58
CA HIS A 263 14.31 12.76 -9.89
C HIS A 263 15.10 13.43 -11.01
N GLN A 264 15.90 14.45 -10.71
CA GLN A 264 16.80 15.04 -11.69
C GLN A 264 17.96 14.08 -11.96
N THR A 265 18.28 13.87 -13.23
CA THR A 265 19.30 12.88 -13.63
C THR A 265 20.67 13.18 -13.03
N ILE A 266 21.06 14.45 -12.90
CA ILE A 266 22.32 14.82 -12.24
C ILE A 266 22.35 14.42 -10.75
N HIS A 267 21.22 14.52 -10.05
CA HIS A 267 21.13 14.11 -8.66
C HIS A 267 21.15 12.58 -8.53
N GLN A 268 20.46 11.87 -9.42
CA GLN A 268 20.49 10.40 -9.45
C GLN A 268 21.92 9.88 -9.70
N HIS A 269 22.68 10.49 -10.61
CA HIS A 269 24.10 10.16 -10.82
C HIS A 269 24.93 10.37 -9.54
N LYS A 270 24.87 11.58 -8.98
CA LYS A 270 25.68 11.99 -7.83
C LYS A 270 25.31 11.21 -6.58
N SER A 271 24.01 11.02 -6.32
CA SER A 271 23.53 10.23 -5.17
C SER A 271 23.99 8.79 -5.27
N LEU A 272 23.85 8.14 -6.43
CA LEU A 272 24.38 6.78 -6.63
C LEU A 272 25.88 6.73 -6.35
N GLY A 273 26.66 7.65 -6.94
CA GLY A 273 28.11 7.70 -6.75
C GLY A 273 28.53 7.82 -5.29
N HIS A 274 27.88 8.72 -4.55
CA HIS A 274 28.23 9.00 -3.16
C HIS A 274 27.66 7.95 -2.19
N MET A 275 26.36 7.67 -2.32
CA MET A 275 25.63 6.87 -1.34
C MET A 275 25.90 5.36 -1.46
N PHE A 276 26.35 4.88 -2.62
CA PHE A 276 26.64 3.46 -2.78
C PHE A 276 27.70 2.95 -1.82
N SER A 277 28.67 3.82 -1.47
CA SER A 277 29.69 3.49 -0.46
C SER A 277 29.13 3.32 0.96
N TYR A 278 27.91 3.78 1.23
CA TYR A 278 27.21 3.57 2.50
C TYR A 278 26.47 2.23 2.60
N LEU A 279 26.40 1.46 1.52
CA LEU A 279 25.79 0.13 1.57
C LEU A 279 26.67 -0.87 2.32
N ASN A 280 26.00 -1.78 3.00
CA ASN A 280 26.59 -3.03 3.46
C ASN A 280 26.81 -3.99 2.28
N LYS A 281 27.69 -4.95 2.41
CA LYS A 281 27.79 -6.06 1.47
C LYS A 281 26.46 -6.77 1.33
N ASN A 282 26.11 -7.17 0.12
CA ASN A 282 24.81 -7.74 -0.26
C ASN A 282 23.63 -6.79 -0.05
N GLY A 283 23.89 -5.52 0.23
CA GLY A 283 22.88 -4.46 0.29
C GLY A 283 22.36 -4.09 -1.09
N ILE A 284 21.34 -3.27 -1.14
CA ILE A 284 20.73 -2.82 -2.40
C ILE A 284 20.51 -1.31 -2.42
N TYR A 285 20.76 -0.72 -3.58
CA TYR A 285 20.41 0.65 -3.91
C TYR A 285 19.25 0.63 -4.91
N VAL A 286 18.16 1.31 -4.58
CA VAL A 286 17.00 1.50 -5.45
C VAL A 286 17.05 2.91 -6.03
N CYS A 287 16.92 3.05 -7.36
CA CYS A 287 16.75 4.36 -7.99
C CYS A 287 15.37 4.41 -8.64
N GLU A 288 14.50 5.26 -8.09
CA GLU A 288 13.12 5.41 -8.56
C GLU A 288 12.99 6.46 -9.66
N ASP A 289 11.86 6.41 -10.32
CA ASP A 289 11.41 7.38 -11.32
C ASP A 289 12.41 7.65 -12.46
N LEU A 290 13.13 6.60 -12.87
CA LEU A 290 14.07 6.68 -14.01
C LEU A 290 13.39 7.09 -15.34
N HIS A 291 12.07 6.99 -15.43
CA HIS A 291 11.31 7.49 -16.58
C HIS A 291 11.39 9.02 -16.76
N THR A 292 11.77 9.76 -15.72
CA THR A 292 12.07 11.19 -15.81
C THR A 292 13.24 11.48 -16.76
N SER A 293 14.08 10.49 -17.05
CA SER A 293 15.13 10.55 -18.08
C SER A 293 14.60 10.93 -19.46
N TYR A 294 13.33 10.63 -19.76
CA TYR A 294 12.68 11.04 -21.01
C TYR A 294 12.14 12.49 -20.99
N ASN A 295 12.13 13.14 -19.84
CA ASN A 295 11.57 14.48 -19.67
C ASN A 295 12.70 15.52 -19.62
N LYS A 296 12.72 16.45 -20.57
CA LYS A 296 13.72 17.54 -20.67
C LYS A 296 13.81 18.41 -19.40
N GLY A 297 12.74 18.49 -18.60
CA GLY A 297 12.74 19.23 -17.33
C GLY A 297 13.54 18.54 -16.22
N TYR A 298 13.78 17.24 -16.32
CA TYR A 298 14.52 16.44 -15.35
C TYR A 298 15.84 15.91 -15.89
N CYS A 299 15.93 15.66 -17.22
CA CYS A 299 17.13 15.17 -17.87
C CYS A 299 18.10 16.34 -18.13
N ASN A 300 18.97 16.62 -17.16
CA ASN A 300 19.92 17.72 -17.14
C ASN A 300 21.39 17.25 -17.25
N THR A 301 21.62 16.08 -17.83
CA THR A 301 22.90 15.44 -18.04
C THR A 301 23.10 15.06 -19.52
N ASN A 302 24.34 14.86 -19.95
CA ASN A 302 24.66 14.40 -21.31
C ASN A 302 24.31 12.92 -21.55
N ILE A 303 24.26 12.14 -20.50
CA ILE A 303 23.74 10.77 -20.47
C ILE A 303 22.69 10.70 -19.36
N SER A 304 21.52 10.15 -19.63
CA SER A 304 20.48 10.03 -18.62
C SER A 304 20.85 8.97 -17.56
N ALA A 305 20.26 9.05 -16.37
CA ALA A 305 20.47 8.04 -15.34
C ALA A 305 20.01 6.65 -15.81
N LEU A 306 18.91 6.58 -16.57
CA LEU A 306 18.44 5.33 -17.16
C LEU A 306 19.45 4.75 -18.14
N ASP A 307 19.94 5.56 -19.12
CA ASP A 307 20.90 5.09 -20.10
C ASP A 307 22.22 4.65 -19.46
N MET A 308 22.65 5.34 -18.40
CA MET A 308 23.85 4.98 -17.63
C MET A 308 23.70 3.58 -17.02
N LEU A 309 22.54 3.31 -16.41
CA LEU A 309 22.27 2.00 -15.78
C LEU A 309 22.03 0.90 -16.83
N GLU A 310 21.34 1.19 -17.92
CA GLU A 310 21.13 0.23 -19.03
C GLU A 310 22.45 -0.20 -19.67
N LYS A 311 23.39 0.74 -19.86
CA LYS A 311 24.71 0.44 -20.41
C LYS A 311 25.53 -0.48 -19.52
N PHE A 312 25.36 -0.43 -18.21
CA PHE A 312 26.04 -1.39 -17.33
C PHE A 312 25.69 -2.83 -17.68
N ASN A 313 24.48 -3.14 -18.08
CA ASN A 313 24.06 -4.51 -18.42
C ASN A 313 24.76 -5.06 -19.68
N THR A 314 25.34 -4.20 -20.52
CA THR A 314 26.06 -4.57 -21.74
C THR A 314 27.57 -4.39 -21.61
N GLU A 315 28.01 -3.35 -20.93
CA GLU A 315 29.41 -2.95 -20.84
C GLU A 315 30.08 -3.38 -19.51
N HIS A 316 29.26 -3.75 -18.50
CA HIS A 316 29.66 -4.06 -17.14
C HIS A 316 30.50 -2.95 -16.48
N ILE A 317 30.22 -1.68 -16.85
CA ILE A 317 30.89 -0.51 -16.32
C ILE A 317 29.94 0.69 -16.26
N ILE A 318 29.91 1.37 -15.12
CA ILE A 318 29.27 2.68 -14.98
C ILE A 318 30.21 3.77 -15.50
N LYS A 319 29.69 4.61 -16.39
CA LYS A 319 30.40 5.80 -16.91
C LYS A 319 29.54 7.03 -16.68
N SER A 320 30.11 8.07 -16.08
CA SER A 320 29.43 9.34 -15.82
C SER A 320 30.43 10.46 -15.63
N ASP A 321 30.17 11.60 -16.25
CA ASP A 321 30.95 12.83 -16.06
C ASP A 321 30.58 13.55 -14.74
N TYR A 322 29.54 13.10 -14.07
CA TYR A 322 28.95 13.72 -12.87
C TYR A 322 29.32 13.01 -11.57
N ILE A 323 29.97 11.86 -11.67
CA ILE A 323 30.43 11.06 -10.51
C ILE A 323 31.96 11.17 -10.42
N PRO A 324 32.53 11.55 -9.30
CA PRO A 324 33.99 11.59 -9.11
C PRO A 324 34.66 10.28 -9.44
N THR A 325 35.87 10.30 -10.03
CA THR A 325 36.61 9.12 -10.49
C THR A 325 36.79 8.07 -9.39
N SER A 326 37.06 8.48 -8.15
CA SER A 326 37.21 7.55 -7.02
C SER A 326 35.90 6.83 -6.70
N GLN A 327 34.78 7.51 -6.79
CA GLN A 327 33.44 6.91 -6.57
C GLN A 327 33.04 6.02 -7.76
N LEU A 328 33.34 6.42 -9.01
CA LEU A 328 33.16 5.55 -10.18
C LEU A 328 33.95 4.26 -10.06
N LYS A 329 35.21 4.36 -9.61
CA LYS A 329 36.01 3.18 -9.36
C LYS A 329 35.36 2.27 -8.32
N TYR A 330 34.90 2.85 -7.20
CA TYR A 330 34.23 2.07 -6.15
C TYR A 330 32.95 1.40 -6.67
N LEU A 331 32.10 2.12 -7.41
CA LEU A 331 30.90 1.55 -8.04
C LEU A 331 31.25 0.35 -8.92
N ASN A 332 32.19 0.51 -9.84
CA ASN A 332 32.57 -0.51 -10.82
C ASN A 332 33.23 -1.73 -10.16
N ASP A 333 33.91 -1.53 -9.04
CA ASP A 333 34.54 -2.62 -8.29
C ASP A 333 33.54 -3.38 -7.39
N ASN A 334 32.34 -2.80 -7.09
CA ASN A 334 31.43 -3.32 -6.08
C ASN A 334 29.98 -3.52 -6.54
N ILE A 335 29.60 -3.15 -7.76
CA ILE A 335 28.28 -3.51 -8.29
C ILE A 335 28.29 -4.96 -8.76
N GLU A 336 27.39 -5.78 -8.21
CA GLU A 336 27.17 -7.16 -8.64
C GLU A 336 26.25 -7.21 -9.87
N GLN A 337 25.12 -6.50 -9.80
CA GLN A 337 24.04 -6.60 -10.77
C GLN A 337 23.19 -5.32 -10.76
N ILE A 338 22.64 -4.97 -11.90
CA ILE A 338 21.60 -3.93 -12.05
C ILE A 338 20.39 -4.54 -12.73
N ASP A 339 19.26 -4.52 -12.04
CA ASP A 339 17.97 -4.93 -12.57
C ASP A 339 17.09 -3.70 -12.79
N ILE A 340 16.56 -3.54 -13.99
CA ILE A 340 15.69 -2.42 -14.37
C ILE A 340 14.28 -2.94 -14.61
N TYR A 341 13.31 -2.37 -13.91
CA TYR A 341 11.90 -2.67 -14.07
C TYR A 341 11.21 -1.57 -14.83
N LYS A 342 10.61 -1.93 -15.96
CA LYS A 342 9.73 -1.07 -16.76
C LYS A 342 8.30 -1.58 -16.64
N ARG A 343 7.43 -0.72 -16.14
CA ARG A 343 6.04 -1.09 -15.99
C ARG A 343 5.32 -1.09 -17.34
N GLU A 344 4.68 -2.20 -17.65
CA GLU A 344 3.86 -2.40 -18.85
C GLU A 344 2.35 -2.42 -18.56
N GLN A 345 1.97 -2.71 -17.32
CA GLN A 345 0.57 -2.83 -16.91
C GLN A 345 -0.01 -1.46 -16.53
N ASN A 346 -1.32 -1.29 -16.74
CA ASN A 346 -2.03 -0.08 -16.33
C ASN A 346 -2.04 0.12 -14.81
N ALA A 347 -2.18 1.38 -14.37
CA ALA A 347 -2.32 1.67 -12.95
C ALA A 347 -3.57 1.03 -12.37
N ILE A 348 -3.45 0.42 -11.19
CA ILE A 348 -4.59 -0.22 -10.50
C ILE A 348 -5.51 0.78 -9.80
N GLN A 349 -5.00 1.98 -9.54
CA GLN A 349 -5.78 3.11 -9.03
C GLN A 349 -5.31 4.42 -9.66
N CYS A 350 -6.22 5.35 -9.82
CA CYS A 350 -5.92 6.70 -10.29
C CYS A 350 -5.21 7.51 -9.19
N TYR A 351 -4.09 8.14 -9.53
CA TYR A 351 -3.34 8.95 -8.56
C TYR A 351 -4.10 10.22 -8.11
N LYS A 352 -5.03 10.73 -8.94
CA LYS A 352 -5.79 11.95 -8.66
C LYS A 352 -7.04 11.70 -7.82
N CYS A 353 -7.91 10.77 -8.25
CA CYS A 353 -9.22 10.56 -7.64
C CYS A 353 -9.35 9.21 -6.92
N ARG A 354 -8.30 8.41 -6.90
CA ARG A 354 -8.21 7.11 -6.22
C ARG A 354 -9.23 6.04 -6.67
N ASN A 355 -9.97 6.29 -7.74
CA ASN A 355 -10.85 5.27 -8.31
C ASN A 355 -10.03 4.03 -8.72
N ASN A 356 -10.53 2.86 -8.33
CA ASN A 356 -9.96 1.59 -8.72
C ASN A 356 -10.13 1.33 -10.22
N ASN A 357 -9.11 0.78 -10.84
CA ASN A 357 -9.09 0.37 -12.24
C ASN A 357 -9.33 -1.15 -12.38
N LEU A 358 -10.47 -1.62 -11.91
CA LEU A 358 -10.84 -3.06 -11.90
C LEU A 358 -11.03 -3.65 -13.30
N GLY A 359 -11.15 -2.85 -14.32
CA GLY A 359 -11.32 -3.30 -15.71
C GLY A 359 -10.10 -3.04 -16.58
N ASP A 360 -8.96 -2.74 -15.99
CA ASP A 360 -7.70 -2.40 -16.67
C ASP A 360 -7.88 -1.38 -17.81
N LYS A 361 -8.60 -0.31 -17.52
CA LYS A 361 -8.89 0.77 -18.47
C LYS A 361 -7.69 1.68 -18.62
N ASP A 362 -7.45 2.15 -19.84
CA ASP A 362 -6.38 3.11 -20.14
C ASP A 362 -6.65 4.50 -19.50
N LYS A 363 -7.91 4.88 -19.27
CA LYS A 363 -8.29 6.18 -18.69
C LYS A 363 -9.24 6.06 -17.52
N CYS A 364 -8.98 6.87 -16.49
CA CYS A 364 -9.89 7.06 -15.38
C CYS A 364 -11.13 7.89 -15.79
N LYS A 365 -12.23 7.72 -15.07
CA LYS A 365 -13.44 8.57 -15.24
C LYS A 365 -13.17 10.07 -15.07
N CYS A 366 -12.13 10.45 -14.31
CA CYS A 366 -11.70 11.83 -14.14
C CYS A 366 -10.78 12.35 -15.26
N GLY A 367 -10.57 11.56 -16.33
CA GLY A 367 -9.78 11.93 -17.51
C GLY A 367 -8.29 11.63 -17.41
N ILE A 368 -7.79 11.19 -16.24
CA ILE A 368 -6.38 10.84 -16.06
C ILE A 368 -6.04 9.56 -16.84
N ASP A 369 -4.92 9.59 -17.57
CA ASP A 369 -4.35 8.41 -18.22
C ASP A 369 -3.80 7.46 -17.15
N LEU A 370 -4.20 6.20 -17.22
CA LEU A 370 -3.78 5.12 -16.34
C LEU A 370 -2.84 4.15 -17.06
N SER A 371 -2.67 4.32 -18.37
CA SER A 371 -1.78 3.48 -19.16
C SER A 371 -0.34 4.00 -19.13
N PHE A 372 0.61 3.09 -19.15
CA PHE A 372 2.04 3.41 -19.23
C PHE A 372 2.61 3.23 -20.64
N LYS A 373 1.74 3.17 -21.66
CA LYS A 373 2.15 3.00 -23.07
C LYS A 373 2.98 4.17 -23.59
N THR A 374 2.67 5.40 -23.14
CA THR A 374 3.32 6.63 -23.58
C THR A 374 4.41 7.13 -22.65
N CYS A 375 4.31 6.77 -21.36
CA CYS A 375 5.28 7.14 -20.33
C CYS A 375 5.38 6.00 -19.32
N PRO A 376 6.26 5.02 -19.54
CA PRO A 376 6.42 3.88 -18.62
C PRO A 376 6.94 4.37 -17.28
N SER A 377 6.47 3.75 -16.19
CA SER A 377 7.12 3.91 -14.88
C SER A 377 8.35 3.00 -14.81
N ILE A 378 9.49 3.56 -14.44
CA ILE A 378 10.76 2.83 -14.44
C ILE A 378 11.48 3.02 -13.12
N THR A 379 11.96 1.92 -12.56
CA THR A 379 12.83 1.89 -11.38
C THR A 379 13.94 0.85 -11.56
N SER A 380 14.97 0.91 -10.73
CA SER A 380 16.04 -0.07 -10.72
C SER A 380 16.40 -0.54 -9.32
N VAL A 381 16.97 -1.75 -9.25
CA VAL A 381 17.66 -2.28 -8.07
C VAL A 381 19.09 -2.60 -8.44
N ILE A 382 20.03 -2.00 -7.72
CA ILE A 382 21.47 -2.15 -7.89
C ILE A 382 22.00 -2.92 -6.68
N LYS A 383 22.60 -4.08 -6.91
CA LYS A 383 23.13 -4.95 -5.85
C LYS A 383 24.60 -4.67 -5.59
N HIS A 384 24.96 -4.61 -4.32
CA HIS A 384 26.33 -4.54 -3.86
C HIS A 384 26.89 -5.95 -3.66
N LEU A 385 28.15 -6.19 -4.10
CA LEU A 385 28.94 -7.40 -3.88
C LEU A 385 29.12 -7.73 -2.39
#